data_8682321fa4590067c011ec605c16aa7f
#
_entry.id   8682321fa4590067c011ec605c16aa7f
#
_cell.length_a   1.000
_cell.length_b   1.000
_cell.length_c   1.000
_cell.angle_alpha   90.00
_cell.angle_beta   90.00
_cell.angle_gamma   90.00
#
_symmetry.space_group_name_H-M   'P 1'
#
loop_
_entity.id
_entity.type
_entity.pdbx_description
1 polymer ?
#
loop_
_entity_poly.entity_id
_entity_poly.type
_entity_poly.pdbx_seq_one_letter_code
_entity_poly.pdbx_strand_id
1 'polypeptide(L)'
;MKIDDFSHWVRERQQDVERALERWVSDDSPAGLGSVMRYAVLDGGKRLRPLLVMAAAEAVSGDAAAALRAAVSVELIHAYSLVHDDMPCMDNDILRRGKPTVHVKYGEAQAMLAGDAMQALAFEVLTPDDGMSPPLMSALVRLLARASGHDGMAGGQAIDLASVGRQLDEQALRDMHRRKTGVLLQASVMMGAACGPADAAALAALSDYGAAVGLAFQVVDDVLDVTQDSEVLGKTAGKDVDQNKPTFVSLLGLDAAQKYAHDLRDQAHAALARSGLGQAAYLACLADKIVERDN
;
A
#
# COMPACT_ATOMS: atom_id res chain seq x y z
N MET A 1 -21.35 -10.39 -7.84
CA MET A 1 -20.48 -11.36 -7.12
C MET A 1 -21.07 -11.58 -5.74
N LYS A 2 -21.08 -12.80 -5.21
CA LYS A 2 -21.54 -13.05 -3.83
C LYS A 2 -20.44 -12.65 -2.85
N ILE A 3 -20.81 -12.20 -1.65
CA ILE A 3 -19.85 -11.80 -0.59
C ILE A 3 -18.90 -12.96 -0.22
N ASP A 4 -19.44 -14.20 -0.17
CA ASP A 4 -18.65 -15.40 0.11
C ASP A 4 -17.55 -15.64 -0.94
N ASP A 5 -17.83 -15.38 -2.22
CA ASP A 5 -16.87 -15.54 -3.32
C ASP A 5 -15.72 -14.55 -3.18
N PHE A 6 -16.00 -13.29 -2.82
CA PHE A 6 -14.98 -12.27 -2.60
C PHE A 6 -14.11 -12.59 -1.36
N SER A 7 -14.73 -12.98 -0.26
CA SER A 7 -14.00 -13.35 0.95
C SER A 7 -13.10 -14.57 0.74
N HIS A 8 -13.53 -15.52 -0.09
CA HIS A 8 -12.71 -16.68 -0.47
C HIS A 8 -11.53 -16.26 -1.33
N TRP A 9 -11.76 -15.46 -2.38
CA TRP A 9 -10.72 -14.92 -3.24
C TRP A 9 -9.66 -14.13 -2.44
N VAL A 10 -10.07 -13.27 -1.50
CA VAL A 10 -9.14 -12.52 -0.64
C VAL A 10 -8.23 -13.47 0.14
N ARG A 11 -8.81 -14.50 0.78
CA ARG A 11 -8.01 -15.47 1.56
C ARG A 11 -7.02 -16.23 0.68
N GLU A 12 -7.44 -16.69 -0.50
CA GLU A 12 -6.54 -17.38 -1.43
C GLU A 12 -5.38 -16.49 -1.88
N ARG A 13 -5.69 -15.26 -2.31
CA ARG A 13 -4.65 -14.32 -2.77
C ARG A 13 -3.70 -13.91 -1.64
N GLN A 14 -4.20 -13.71 -0.43
CA GLN A 14 -3.35 -13.47 0.74
C GLN A 14 -2.40 -14.65 0.99
N GLN A 15 -2.88 -15.89 0.94
CA GLN A 15 -2.05 -17.07 1.10
C GLN A 15 -1.00 -17.22 -0.01
N ASP A 16 -1.34 -16.90 -1.27
CA ASP A 16 -0.39 -16.89 -2.38
C ASP A 16 0.76 -15.90 -2.10
N VAL A 17 0.43 -14.70 -1.64
CA VAL A 17 1.40 -13.65 -1.31
C VAL A 17 2.27 -14.05 -0.10
N GLU A 18 1.68 -14.60 0.96
CA GLU A 18 2.45 -15.05 2.14
C GLU A 18 3.46 -16.14 1.74
N ARG A 19 3.03 -17.18 1.00
CA ARG A 19 3.94 -18.23 0.52
C ARG A 19 5.04 -17.68 -0.39
N ALA A 20 4.73 -16.68 -1.19
CA ALA A 20 5.72 -16.04 -2.05
C ALA A 20 6.73 -15.20 -1.24
N LEU A 21 6.27 -14.43 -0.26
CA LEU A 21 7.13 -13.70 0.67
C LEU A 21 8.04 -14.64 1.45
N GLU A 22 7.51 -15.75 1.99
CA GLU A 22 8.30 -16.77 2.69
C GLU A 22 9.43 -17.33 1.83
N ARG A 23 9.18 -17.51 0.54
CA ARG A 23 10.17 -18.06 -0.43
C ARG A 23 11.22 -17.03 -0.82
N TRP A 24 10.86 -15.78 -1.06
CA TRP A 24 11.80 -14.76 -1.54
C TRP A 24 12.54 -14.04 -0.41
N VAL A 25 11.96 -13.92 0.76
CA VAL A 25 12.66 -13.38 1.93
C VAL A 25 13.36 -14.54 2.65
N SER A 26 14.58 -14.87 2.23
CA SER A 26 15.37 -15.95 2.82
C SER A 26 15.70 -15.67 4.28
N ASP A 27 15.63 -16.71 5.13
CA ASP A 27 16.14 -16.63 6.51
C ASP A 27 17.67 -16.78 6.54
N ASP A 28 18.24 -17.46 5.52
CA ASP A 28 19.69 -17.65 5.36
C ASP A 28 20.33 -16.38 4.76
N SER A 29 20.85 -15.54 5.64
CA SER A 29 21.54 -14.31 5.26
C SER A 29 22.60 -13.93 6.28
N PRO A 30 23.63 -13.12 5.88
CA PRO A 30 24.68 -12.67 6.78
C PRO A 30 24.14 -12.00 8.04
N ALA A 31 24.71 -12.34 9.20
CA ALA A 31 24.41 -11.74 10.50
C ALA A 31 22.92 -11.78 10.90
N GLY A 32 22.14 -12.72 10.38
CA GLY A 32 20.73 -12.89 10.70
C GLY A 32 19.80 -11.83 10.10
N LEU A 33 20.25 -11.06 9.11
CA LEU A 33 19.44 -10.00 8.47
C LEU A 33 18.13 -10.53 7.89
N GLY A 34 18.13 -11.75 7.31
CA GLY A 34 16.93 -12.40 6.80
C GLY A 34 15.86 -12.60 7.84
N SER A 35 16.22 -13.03 9.04
CA SER A 35 15.26 -13.17 10.17
C SER A 35 14.64 -11.81 10.53
N VAL A 36 15.39 -10.72 10.46
CA VAL A 36 14.87 -9.35 10.70
C VAL A 36 13.90 -8.93 9.60
N MET A 37 14.25 -9.16 8.32
CA MET A 37 13.36 -8.88 7.18
C MET A 37 12.07 -9.71 7.27
N ARG A 38 12.16 -11.00 7.61
CA ARG A 38 11.00 -11.89 7.82
C ARG A 38 10.10 -11.39 8.94
N TYR A 39 10.68 -10.97 10.06
CA TYR A 39 9.93 -10.38 11.15
C TYR A 39 9.15 -9.11 10.72
N ALA A 40 9.73 -8.30 9.84
CA ALA A 40 9.10 -7.08 9.35
C ALA A 40 7.94 -7.34 8.38
N VAL A 41 8.05 -8.35 7.51
CA VAL A 41 7.13 -8.52 6.38
C VAL A 41 6.16 -9.68 6.53
N LEU A 42 6.54 -10.76 7.25
CA LEU A 42 5.67 -11.92 7.48
C LEU A 42 4.73 -11.68 8.68
N ASP A 43 3.85 -12.63 8.95
CA ASP A 43 2.87 -12.60 10.05
C ASP A 43 1.70 -11.64 9.82
N GLY A 44 1.20 -11.62 8.62
CA GLY A 44 -0.10 -11.05 8.35
C GLY A 44 -0.08 -9.58 7.96
N GLY A 45 -1.24 -9.02 8.00
CA GLY A 45 -1.62 -7.74 7.45
C GLY A 45 -2.72 -7.91 6.43
N LYS A 46 -3.41 -6.84 6.10
CA LYS A 46 -4.54 -6.86 5.14
C LYS A 46 -4.09 -7.16 3.71
N ARG A 47 -2.79 -7.01 3.42
CA ARG A 47 -2.18 -7.21 2.08
C ARG A 47 -2.93 -6.46 0.98
N LEU A 48 -3.44 -5.28 1.29
CA LEU A 48 -4.28 -4.51 0.36
C LEU A 48 -3.57 -4.20 -0.96
N ARG A 49 -2.29 -3.78 -0.91
CA ARG A 49 -1.51 -3.47 -2.12
C ARG A 49 -1.33 -4.70 -3.00
N PRO A 50 -0.89 -5.86 -2.49
CA PRO A 50 -0.91 -7.12 -3.22
C PRO A 50 -2.27 -7.48 -3.83
N LEU A 51 -3.36 -7.34 -3.06
CA LEU A 51 -4.71 -7.65 -3.55
C LEU A 51 -5.12 -6.74 -4.71
N LEU A 52 -4.76 -5.45 -4.67
CA LEU A 52 -5.00 -4.51 -5.78
C LEU A 52 -4.21 -4.91 -7.04
N VAL A 53 -2.94 -5.34 -6.89
CA VAL A 53 -2.15 -5.86 -8.02
C VAL A 53 -2.84 -7.05 -8.65
N MET A 54 -3.22 -8.04 -7.84
CA MET A 54 -3.79 -9.30 -8.33
C MET A 54 -5.18 -9.07 -8.95
N ALA A 55 -6.04 -8.26 -8.32
CA ALA A 55 -7.34 -7.90 -8.87
C ALA A 55 -7.24 -7.16 -10.21
N ALA A 56 -6.28 -6.24 -10.34
CA ALA A 56 -6.06 -5.51 -11.58
C ALA A 56 -5.50 -6.41 -12.68
N ALA A 57 -4.60 -7.33 -12.36
CA ALA A 57 -4.09 -8.32 -13.32
C ALA A 57 -5.19 -9.26 -13.80
N GLU A 58 -6.04 -9.76 -12.89
CA GLU A 58 -7.19 -10.59 -13.25
C GLU A 58 -8.19 -9.83 -14.14
N ALA A 59 -8.42 -8.53 -13.85
CA ALA A 59 -9.33 -7.70 -14.64
C ALA A 59 -8.88 -7.55 -16.10
N VAL A 60 -7.58 -7.60 -16.38
CA VAL A 60 -7.00 -7.53 -17.73
C VAL A 60 -6.58 -8.90 -18.28
N SER A 61 -6.95 -10.00 -17.64
CA SER A 61 -6.51 -11.37 -17.99
C SER A 61 -4.99 -11.48 -18.09
N GLY A 62 -4.29 -10.86 -17.14
CA GLY A 62 -2.84 -10.75 -17.08
C GLY A 62 -2.13 -12.03 -16.61
N ASP A 63 -0.81 -12.06 -16.79
CA ASP A 63 0.05 -13.14 -16.32
C ASP A 63 0.08 -13.19 -14.79
N ALA A 64 -0.40 -14.30 -14.22
CA ALA A 64 -0.52 -14.48 -12.78
C ALA A 64 0.85 -14.57 -12.06
N ALA A 65 1.90 -15.10 -12.73
CA ALA A 65 3.23 -15.20 -12.14
C ALA A 65 3.89 -13.83 -12.06
N ALA A 66 3.77 -13.02 -13.12
CA ALA A 66 4.23 -11.63 -13.11
C ALA A 66 3.46 -10.78 -12.08
N ALA A 67 2.13 -10.96 -11.99
CA ALA A 67 1.30 -10.28 -11.00
C ALA A 67 1.69 -10.63 -9.56
N LEU A 68 2.01 -11.92 -9.27
CA LEU A 68 2.48 -12.33 -7.95
C LEU A 68 3.82 -11.69 -7.59
N ARG A 69 4.77 -11.59 -8.54
CA ARG A 69 6.03 -10.87 -8.34
C ARG A 69 5.79 -9.38 -8.05
N ALA A 70 4.93 -8.74 -8.84
CA ALA A 70 4.54 -7.34 -8.61
C ALA A 70 3.87 -7.15 -7.24
N ALA A 71 2.99 -8.06 -6.83
CA ALA A 71 2.32 -8.06 -5.53
C ALA A 71 3.31 -8.13 -4.36
N VAL A 72 4.28 -9.04 -4.44
CA VAL A 72 5.35 -9.16 -3.42
C VAL A 72 6.23 -7.91 -3.40
N SER A 73 6.60 -7.39 -4.55
CA SER A 73 7.48 -6.22 -4.64
C SER A 73 6.85 -4.97 -4.02
N VAL A 74 5.57 -4.69 -4.26
CA VAL A 74 4.89 -3.55 -3.60
C VAL A 74 4.77 -3.76 -2.09
N GLU A 75 4.60 -5.00 -1.63
CA GLU A 75 4.53 -5.30 -0.20
C GLU A 75 5.89 -5.16 0.49
N LEU A 76 6.98 -5.56 -0.17
CA LEU A 76 8.35 -5.32 0.32
C LEU A 76 8.65 -3.82 0.45
N ILE A 77 8.25 -3.01 -0.55
CA ILE A 77 8.36 -1.55 -0.48
C ILE A 77 7.53 -1.00 0.69
N HIS A 78 6.31 -1.47 0.87
CA HIS A 78 5.48 -1.06 2.00
C HIS A 78 6.10 -1.48 3.35
N ALA A 79 6.60 -2.70 3.46
CA ALA A 79 7.20 -3.20 4.69
C ALA A 79 8.45 -2.39 5.09
N TYR A 80 9.36 -2.11 4.13
CA TYR A 80 10.54 -1.31 4.45
C TYR A 80 10.16 0.10 4.91
N SER A 81 9.16 0.72 4.27
CA SER A 81 8.74 2.06 4.67
C SER A 81 8.22 2.10 6.10
N LEU A 82 7.47 1.08 6.52
CA LEU A 82 7.01 0.95 7.91
C LEU A 82 8.17 0.75 8.90
N VAL A 83 9.18 -0.06 8.53
CA VAL A 83 10.36 -0.27 9.38
C VAL A 83 11.13 1.03 9.60
N HIS A 84 11.31 1.83 8.54
CA HIS A 84 12.02 3.10 8.63
C HIS A 84 11.18 4.17 9.32
N ASP A 85 9.87 4.24 9.05
CA ASP A 85 8.95 5.19 9.71
C ASP A 85 8.91 4.96 11.22
N ASP A 86 9.01 3.71 11.69
CA ASP A 86 9.02 3.38 13.12
C ASP A 86 10.30 3.79 13.85
N MET A 87 11.39 4.11 13.16
CA MET A 87 12.69 4.42 13.79
C MET A 87 12.65 5.68 14.65
N PRO A 88 13.55 5.79 15.67
CA PRO A 88 13.59 6.96 16.56
C PRO A 88 13.82 8.30 15.86
N CYS A 89 14.47 8.31 14.69
CA CYS A 89 14.69 9.52 13.88
C CYS A 89 13.47 9.91 13.03
N MET A 90 12.39 9.10 13.05
CA MET A 90 11.15 9.28 12.32
C MET A 90 9.98 9.38 13.33
N ASP A 91 9.02 8.45 13.30
CA ASP A 91 7.85 8.47 14.18
C ASP A 91 8.11 7.94 15.60
N ASN A 92 9.25 7.26 15.82
CA ASN A 92 9.67 6.65 17.10
C ASN A 92 8.58 5.74 17.69
N ASP A 93 8.02 4.86 16.86
CA ASP A 93 6.99 3.92 17.27
C ASP A 93 7.58 2.65 17.88
N ILE A 94 7.13 2.30 19.08
CA ILE A 94 7.62 1.11 19.80
C ILE A 94 6.79 -0.16 19.53
N LEU A 95 5.57 0.00 19.04
CA LEU A 95 4.64 -1.09 18.71
C LEU A 95 4.03 -0.90 17.33
N ARG A 96 3.93 -2.01 16.57
CA ARG A 96 3.20 -2.11 15.31
C ARG A 96 2.43 -3.43 15.23
N ARG A 97 1.14 -3.37 14.97
CA ARG A 97 0.24 -4.54 14.95
C ARG A 97 0.34 -5.38 16.24
N GLY A 98 0.48 -4.70 17.38
CA GLY A 98 0.59 -5.35 18.69
C GLY A 98 1.95 -6.01 18.99
N LYS A 99 2.94 -5.88 18.10
CA LYS A 99 4.30 -6.43 18.28
C LYS A 99 5.32 -5.28 18.43
N PRO A 100 6.45 -5.50 19.13
CA PRO A 100 7.57 -4.56 19.13
C PRO A 100 8.01 -4.22 17.70
N THR A 101 8.28 -2.95 17.42
CA THR A 101 8.85 -2.55 16.13
C THR A 101 10.25 -3.12 15.92
N VAL A 102 10.73 -3.13 14.69
CA VAL A 102 11.99 -3.79 14.34
C VAL A 102 13.16 -3.19 15.12
N HIS A 103 13.23 -1.86 15.23
CA HIS A 103 14.31 -1.20 15.95
C HIS A 103 14.30 -1.49 17.46
N VAL A 104 13.11 -1.69 18.05
CA VAL A 104 12.98 -2.08 19.47
C VAL A 104 13.46 -3.51 19.69
N LYS A 105 13.15 -4.43 18.77
CA LYS A 105 13.47 -5.85 18.92
C LYS A 105 14.91 -6.20 18.52
N TYR A 106 15.43 -5.58 17.44
CA TYR A 106 16.70 -5.96 16.83
C TYR A 106 17.74 -4.82 16.83
N GLY A 107 17.36 -3.62 17.27
CA GLY A 107 18.20 -2.43 17.25
C GLY A 107 18.12 -1.64 15.96
N GLU A 108 18.48 -0.35 16.02
CA GLU A 108 18.35 0.62 14.93
C GLU A 108 19.16 0.23 13.69
N ALA A 109 20.38 -0.27 13.87
CA ALA A 109 21.24 -0.66 12.76
C ALA A 109 20.63 -1.80 11.94
N GLN A 110 20.06 -2.82 12.61
CA GLN A 110 19.39 -3.92 11.94
C GLN A 110 18.08 -3.47 11.27
N ALA A 111 17.34 -2.55 11.88
CA ALA A 111 16.14 -1.98 11.28
C ALA A 111 16.46 -1.22 9.98
N MET A 112 17.49 -0.37 10.00
CA MET A 112 17.95 0.36 8.82
C MET A 112 18.35 -0.60 7.70
N LEU A 113 19.22 -1.57 7.99
CA LEU A 113 19.71 -2.53 7.00
C LEU A 113 18.61 -3.45 6.46
N ALA A 114 17.65 -3.84 7.30
CA ALA A 114 16.51 -4.66 6.85
C ALA A 114 15.60 -3.88 5.88
N GLY A 115 15.38 -2.59 6.13
CA GLY A 115 14.66 -1.72 5.21
C GLY A 115 15.38 -1.58 3.86
N ASP A 116 16.68 -1.28 3.87
CA ASP A 116 17.50 -1.19 2.66
C ASP A 116 17.49 -2.48 1.85
N ALA A 117 17.65 -3.63 2.53
CA ALA A 117 17.65 -4.94 1.89
C ALA A 117 16.29 -5.30 1.29
N MET A 118 15.17 -4.99 1.98
CA MET A 118 13.82 -5.21 1.44
C MET A 118 13.54 -4.33 0.22
N GLN A 119 14.02 -3.07 0.22
CA GLN A 119 13.91 -2.20 -0.94
C GLN A 119 14.67 -2.77 -2.16
N ALA A 120 15.90 -3.22 -1.97
CA ALA A 120 16.69 -3.86 -3.04
C ALA A 120 16.01 -5.14 -3.56
N LEU A 121 15.57 -6.01 -2.64
CA LEU A 121 14.87 -7.26 -2.97
C LEU A 121 13.58 -7.02 -3.77
N ALA A 122 12.85 -5.93 -3.48
CA ALA A 122 11.63 -5.59 -4.23
C ALA A 122 11.90 -5.42 -5.74
N PHE A 123 13.04 -4.87 -6.11
CA PHE A 123 13.44 -4.72 -7.52
C PHE A 123 14.02 -6.01 -8.10
N GLU A 124 14.76 -6.79 -7.31
CA GLU A 124 15.26 -8.10 -7.71
C GLU A 124 14.11 -9.06 -8.07
N VAL A 125 13.06 -9.11 -7.26
CA VAL A 125 11.87 -9.94 -7.53
C VAL A 125 11.21 -9.59 -8.88
N LEU A 126 11.30 -8.33 -9.34
CA LEU A 126 10.73 -7.88 -10.62
C LEU A 126 11.61 -8.19 -11.84
N THR A 127 12.84 -8.64 -11.64
CA THR A 127 13.82 -8.85 -12.71
C THR A 127 14.37 -10.28 -12.71
N PRO A 128 13.49 -11.32 -12.86
CA PRO A 128 13.94 -12.69 -12.93
C PRO A 128 14.73 -12.96 -14.21
N ASP A 129 15.62 -13.97 -14.17
CA ASP A 129 16.42 -14.39 -15.33
C ASP A 129 15.54 -14.93 -16.46
N ASP A 130 14.39 -15.53 -16.13
CA ASP A 130 13.46 -16.12 -17.08
C ASP A 130 11.98 -15.90 -16.70
N GLY A 131 11.07 -16.31 -17.58
CA GLY A 131 9.62 -16.28 -17.31
C GLY A 131 8.96 -14.91 -17.39
N MET A 132 9.71 -13.82 -17.62
CA MET A 132 9.16 -12.47 -17.80
C MET A 132 9.86 -11.71 -18.93
N SER A 133 9.10 -11.01 -19.79
CA SER A 133 9.70 -10.26 -20.90
C SER A 133 10.43 -9.01 -20.38
N PRO A 134 11.58 -8.63 -20.99
CA PRO A 134 12.30 -7.41 -20.62
C PRO A 134 11.45 -6.12 -20.66
N PRO A 135 10.55 -5.91 -21.64
CA PRO A 135 9.64 -4.77 -21.62
C PRO A 135 8.73 -4.72 -20.38
N LEU A 136 8.19 -5.88 -19.95
CA LEU A 136 7.34 -5.96 -18.76
C LEU A 136 8.17 -5.70 -17.49
N MET A 137 9.35 -6.32 -17.35
CA MET A 137 10.28 -6.04 -16.23
C MET A 137 10.56 -4.54 -16.12
N SER A 138 10.94 -3.90 -17.24
CA SER A 138 11.21 -2.45 -17.30
C SER A 138 10.00 -1.60 -16.91
N ALA A 139 8.79 -2.00 -17.32
CA ALA A 139 7.56 -1.29 -16.97
C ALA A 139 7.27 -1.40 -15.46
N LEU A 140 7.32 -2.60 -14.88
CA LEU A 140 7.06 -2.84 -13.47
C LEU A 140 8.09 -2.13 -12.57
N VAL A 141 9.38 -2.24 -12.88
CA VAL A 141 10.47 -1.55 -12.15
C VAL A 141 10.26 -0.04 -12.19
N ARG A 142 9.90 0.53 -13.33
CA ARG A 142 9.67 1.98 -13.47
C ARG A 142 8.46 2.44 -12.68
N LEU A 143 7.35 1.69 -12.69
CA LEU A 143 6.14 2.00 -11.91
C LEU A 143 6.47 2.00 -10.41
N LEU A 144 7.14 0.95 -9.93
CA LEU A 144 7.51 0.82 -8.52
C LEU A 144 8.51 1.92 -8.09
N ALA A 145 9.56 2.17 -8.88
CA ALA A 145 10.58 3.17 -8.57
C ALA A 145 10.01 4.59 -8.49
N ARG A 146 9.09 4.96 -9.40
CA ARG A 146 8.42 6.25 -9.35
C ARG A 146 7.50 6.37 -8.14
N ALA A 147 6.76 5.31 -7.82
CA ALA A 147 5.84 5.33 -6.69
C ALA A 147 6.55 5.35 -5.33
N SER A 148 7.71 4.72 -5.19
CA SER A 148 8.48 4.69 -3.94
C SER A 148 9.46 5.85 -3.79
N GLY A 149 9.87 6.49 -4.88
CA GLY A 149 10.96 7.46 -4.95
C GLY A 149 10.61 8.87 -4.45
N HIS A 150 11.48 9.82 -4.82
CA HIS A 150 11.45 11.22 -4.34
C HIS A 150 10.16 11.99 -4.72
N ASP A 151 9.52 11.66 -5.86
CA ASP A 151 8.23 12.23 -6.25
C ASP A 151 7.02 11.41 -5.77
N GLY A 152 7.26 10.25 -5.20
CA GLY A 152 6.27 9.32 -4.66
C GLY A 152 6.29 9.28 -3.12
N MET A 153 6.28 8.07 -2.59
CA MET A 153 6.17 7.78 -1.15
C MET A 153 7.25 8.48 -0.31
N ALA A 154 8.52 8.41 -0.71
CA ALA A 154 9.61 9.07 0.03
C ALA A 154 9.45 10.60 0.04
N GLY A 155 9.05 11.20 -1.09
CA GLY A 155 8.75 12.63 -1.16
C GLY A 155 7.55 13.03 -0.32
N GLY A 156 6.50 12.21 -0.29
CA GLY A 156 5.34 12.40 0.58
C GLY A 156 5.71 12.34 2.06
N GLN A 157 6.56 11.39 2.45
CA GLN A 157 7.09 11.30 3.82
C GLN A 157 7.93 12.52 4.20
N ALA A 158 8.75 13.03 3.28
CA ALA A 158 9.52 14.25 3.52
C ALA A 158 8.62 15.48 3.73
N ILE A 159 7.51 15.59 2.98
CA ILE A 159 6.53 16.66 3.18
C ILE A 159 5.85 16.49 4.55
N ASP A 160 5.44 15.29 4.91
CA ASP A 160 4.79 14.99 6.20
C ASP A 160 5.68 15.43 7.38
N LEU A 161 6.94 15.01 7.41
CA LEU A 161 7.91 15.40 8.43
C LEU A 161 8.14 16.94 8.47
N ALA A 162 8.23 17.59 7.31
CA ALA A 162 8.41 19.04 7.24
C ALA A 162 7.16 19.83 7.66
N SER A 163 6.01 19.16 7.75
CA SER A 163 4.72 19.75 8.08
C SER A 163 4.33 19.60 9.55
N VAL A 164 5.12 18.89 10.35
CA VAL A 164 4.87 18.78 11.81
C VAL A 164 4.83 20.15 12.46
N GLY A 165 3.75 20.45 13.19
CA GLY A 165 3.50 21.75 13.81
C GLY A 165 3.15 22.88 12.86
N ARG A 166 2.82 22.59 11.59
CA ARG A 166 2.37 23.56 10.59
C ARG A 166 0.95 23.24 10.12
N GLN A 167 0.17 24.26 9.82
CA GLN A 167 -1.13 24.06 9.17
C GLN A 167 -0.90 23.93 7.65
N LEU A 168 -1.43 22.87 7.06
CA LEU A 168 -1.52 22.73 5.62
C LEU A 168 -2.92 23.16 5.15
N ASP A 169 -3.00 23.80 3.99
CA ASP A 169 -4.28 23.94 3.30
C ASP A 169 -4.73 22.59 2.70
N GLU A 170 -5.96 22.54 2.23
CA GLU A 170 -6.56 21.32 1.70
C GLU A 170 -5.75 20.74 0.52
N GLN A 171 -5.26 21.61 -0.38
CA GLN A 171 -4.52 21.15 -1.55
C GLN A 171 -3.15 20.56 -1.17
N ALA A 172 -2.43 21.18 -0.24
CA ALA A 172 -1.16 20.69 0.27
C ALA A 172 -1.33 19.37 1.04
N LEU A 173 -2.39 19.24 1.84
CA LEU A 173 -2.74 18.00 2.55
C LEU A 173 -3.04 16.87 1.55
N ARG A 174 -3.86 17.14 0.54
CA ARG A 174 -4.16 16.16 -0.53
C ARG A 174 -2.90 15.73 -1.27
N ASP A 175 -1.99 16.65 -1.62
CA ASP A 175 -0.74 16.31 -2.33
C ASP A 175 0.18 15.47 -1.45
N MET A 176 0.32 15.79 -0.17
CA MET A 176 1.10 15.01 0.79
C MET A 176 0.57 13.57 0.88
N HIS A 177 -0.72 13.38 1.14
CA HIS A 177 -1.34 12.05 1.25
C HIS A 177 -1.33 11.28 -0.06
N ARG A 178 -1.55 11.96 -1.19
CA ARG A 178 -1.44 11.37 -2.51
C ARG A 178 -0.04 10.80 -2.72
N ARG A 179 1.02 11.52 -2.37
CA ARG A 179 2.40 11.07 -2.52
C ARG A 179 2.75 9.97 -1.52
N LYS A 180 2.55 10.22 -0.21
CA LYS A 180 2.97 9.31 0.86
C LYS A 180 2.29 7.94 0.75
N THR A 181 0.99 7.90 0.45
CA THR A 181 0.18 6.67 0.49
C THR A 181 -0.47 6.36 -0.85
N GLY A 182 -1.09 7.35 -1.49
CA GLY A 182 -1.93 7.16 -2.67
C GLY A 182 -1.17 6.63 -3.88
N VAL A 183 0.02 7.15 -4.15
CA VAL A 183 0.81 6.78 -5.34
C VAL A 183 1.23 5.31 -5.32
N LEU A 184 1.55 4.73 -4.16
CA LEU A 184 1.89 3.31 -4.08
C LEU A 184 0.65 2.41 -4.28
N LEU A 185 -0.52 2.82 -3.79
CA LEU A 185 -1.79 2.12 -4.06
C LEU A 185 -2.18 2.21 -5.55
N GLN A 186 -2.06 3.40 -6.16
CA GLN A 186 -2.27 3.57 -7.59
C GLN A 186 -1.28 2.73 -8.42
N ALA A 187 0.01 2.73 -8.05
CA ALA A 187 1.02 1.92 -8.71
C ALA A 187 0.73 0.42 -8.58
N SER A 188 0.16 -0.04 -7.44
CA SER A 188 -0.27 -1.43 -7.28
C SER A 188 -1.29 -1.82 -8.36
N VAL A 189 -2.30 -0.99 -8.59
CA VAL A 189 -3.29 -1.21 -9.66
C VAL A 189 -2.62 -1.20 -11.04
N MET A 190 -1.75 -0.22 -11.31
CA MET A 190 -1.09 -0.08 -12.61
C MET A 190 -0.07 -1.19 -12.89
N MET A 191 0.61 -1.71 -11.86
CA MET A 191 1.51 -2.86 -12.01
C MET A 191 0.72 -4.14 -12.34
N GLY A 192 -0.42 -4.34 -11.70
CA GLY A 192 -1.32 -5.42 -12.07
C GLY A 192 -1.84 -5.29 -13.51
N ALA A 193 -2.28 -4.10 -13.89
CA ALA A 193 -2.73 -3.81 -15.26
C ALA A 193 -1.63 -4.02 -16.32
N ALA A 194 -0.38 -3.76 -15.97
CA ALA A 194 0.76 -3.99 -16.89
C ALA A 194 1.04 -5.47 -17.16
N CYS A 195 0.53 -6.39 -16.35
CA CYS A 195 0.73 -7.83 -16.52
C CYS A 195 -0.14 -8.44 -17.65
N GLY A 196 -1.08 -7.69 -18.25
CA GLY A 196 -1.95 -8.19 -19.30
C GLY A 196 -2.27 -7.16 -20.38
N PRO A 197 -3.04 -7.58 -21.39
CA PRO A 197 -3.48 -6.68 -22.44
C PRO A 197 -4.53 -5.70 -21.90
N ALA A 198 -4.22 -4.42 -21.91
CA ALA A 198 -5.16 -3.35 -21.63
C ALA A 198 -4.93 -2.21 -22.63
N ASP A 199 -6.01 -1.67 -23.17
CA ASP A 199 -5.91 -0.51 -24.06
C ASP A 199 -5.69 0.79 -23.25
N ALA A 200 -5.44 1.88 -23.95
CA ALA A 200 -5.16 3.17 -23.31
C ALA A 200 -6.34 3.68 -22.49
N ALA A 201 -7.58 3.38 -22.88
CA ALA A 201 -8.79 3.81 -22.16
C ALA A 201 -8.95 3.03 -20.85
N ALA A 202 -8.75 1.71 -20.88
CA ALA A 202 -8.74 0.86 -19.69
C ALA A 202 -7.63 1.25 -18.73
N LEU A 203 -6.41 1.51 -19.22
CA LEU A 203 -5.28 1.96 -18.38
C LEU A 203 -5.56 3.31 -17.74
N ALA A 204 -6.14 4.28 -18.46
CA ALA A 204 -6.53 5.57 -17.89
C ALA A 204 -7.59 5.39 -16.80
N ALA A 205 -8.62 4.58 -17.05
CA ALA A 205 -9.66 4.30 -16.08
C ALA A 205 -9.15 3.57 -14.82
N LEU A 206 -8.23 2.59 -14.97
CA LEU A 206 -7.57 1.93 -13.85
C LEU A 206 -6.66 2.87 -13.05
N SER A 207 -6.00 3.82 -13.73
CA SER A 207 -5.23 4.89 -13.07
C SER A 207 -6.13 5.80 -12.22
N ASP A 208 -7.28 6.23 -12.77
CA ASP A 208 -8.28 7.02 -12.04
C ASP A 208 -8.84 6.26 -10.83
N TYR A 209 -9.16 4.97 -11.02
CA TYR A 209 -9.57 4.07 -9.93
C TYR A 209 -8.52 4.03 -8.82
N GLY A 210 -7.26 3.76 -9.17
CA GLY A 210 -6.17 3.68 -8.20
C GLY A 210 -5.94 4.98 -7.45
N ALA A 211 -6.09 6.13 -8.11
CA ALA A 211 -5.98 7.45 -7.48
C ALA A 211 -7.12 7.69 -6.47
N ALA A 212 -8.37 7.37 -6.86
CA ALA A 212 -9.54 7.53 -5.98
C ALA A 212 -9.44 6.63 -4.74
N VAL A 213 -9.11 5.34 -4.93
CA VAL A 213 -8.93 4.36 -3.85
C VAL A 213 -7.77 4.75 -2.93
N GLY A 214 -6.66 5.25 -3.49
CA GLY A 214 -5.50 5.69 -2.71
C GLY A 214 -5.82 6.87 -1.79
N LEU A 215 -6.61 7.82 -2.26
CA LEU A 215 -7.04 8.96 -1.45
C LEU A 215 -8.11 8.54 -0.44
N ALA A 216 -9.09 7.71 -0.84
CA ALA A 216 -10.12 7.16 0.06
C ALA A 216 -9.48 6.42 1.24
N PHE A 217 -8.44 5.63 0.98
CA PHE A 217 -7.71 4.90 2.03
C PHE A 217 -7.20 5.85 3.11
N GLN A 218 -6.62 6.98 2.75
CA GLN A 218 -6.08 7.95 3.71
C GLN A 218 -7.20 8.69 4.46
N VAL A 219 -8.26 9.11 3.75
CA VAL A 219 -9.40 9.77 4.41
C VAL A 219 -10.03 8.87 5.47
N VAL A 220 -10.15 7.57 5.16
CA VAL A 220 -10.67 6.59 6.12
C VAL A 220 -9.69 6.33 7.26
N ASP A 221 -8.37 6.32 7.02
CA ASP A 221 -7.38 6.23 8.10
C ASP A 221 -7.51 7.39 9.09
N ASP A 222 -7.67 8.63 8.59
CA ASP A 222 -7.87 9.82 9.42
C ASP A 222 -9.18 9.75 10.21
N VAL A 223 -10.26 9.21 9.63
CA VAL A 223 -11.55 8.98 10.30
C VAL A 223 -11.41 7.95 11.42
N LEU A 224 -10.75 6.83 11.14
CA LEU A 224 -10.55 5.75 12.11
C LEU A 224 -9.67 6.19 13.28
N ASP A 225 -8.64 7.00 13.04
CA ASP A 225 -7.76 7.51 14.10
C ASP A 225 -8.52 8.34 15.16
N VAL A 226 -9.62 8.98 14.76
CA VAL A 226 -10.47 9.80 15.66
C VAL A 226 -11.63 8.99 16.25
N THR A 227 -12.10 7.93 15.59
CA THR A 227 -13.32 7.20 15.96
C THR A 227 -13.08 5.87 16.68
N GLN A 228 -11.84 5.32 16.58
CA GLN A 228 -11.51 3.99 17.11
C GLN A 228 -10.50 4.07 18.25
N ASP A 229 -10.59 3.10 19.19
CA ASP A 229 -9.63 2.96 20.28
C ASP A 229 -8.32 2.31 19.82
N SER A 230 -7.24 2.58 20.56
CA SER A 230 -5.89 2.05 20.27
C SER A 230 -5.82 0.53 20.16
N GLU A 231 -6.63 -0.20 20.91
CA GLU A 231 -6.69 -1.67 20.89
C GLU A 231 -7.20 -2.19 19.54
N VAL A 232 -8.18 -1.50 18.93
CA VAL A 232 -8.77 -1.86 17.64
C VAL A 232 -7.81 -1.50 16.50
N LEU A 233 -7.15 -0.33 16.60
CA LEU A 233 -6.20 0.15 15.58
C LEU A 233 -4.88 -0.64 15.55
N GLY A 234 -4.50 -1.30 16.65
CA GLY A 234 -3.20 -1.97 16.78
C GLY A 234 -2.01 -1.00 16.80
N LYS A 235 -2.28 0.30 16.96
CA LYS A 235 -1.31 1.42 17.12
C LYS A 235 -1.90 2.41 18.13
N THR A 236 -1.10 3.37 18.62
CA THR A 236 -1.61 4.44 19.49
C THR A 236 -2.62 5.30 18.71
N ALA A 237 -3.88 5.34 19.19
CA ALA A 237 -4.92 6.22 18.64
C ALA A 237 -4.69 7.68 19.06
N GLY A 238 -5.17 8.63 18.25
CA GLY A 238 -5.07 10.06 18.54
C GLY A 238 -3.66 10.65 18.40
N LYS A 239 -2.70 9.88 17.87
CA LYS A 239 -1.30 10.30 17.72
C LYS A 239 -1.18 11.51 16.77
N ASP A 240 -1.99 11.57 15.74
CA ASP A 240 -2.00 12.68 14.79
C ASP A 240 -2.49 13.97 15.46
N VAL A 241 -3.46 13.89 16.38
CA VAL A 241 -3.92 15.03 17.19
C VAL A 241 -2.84 15.49 18.17
N ASP A 242 -2.19 14.56 18.87
CA ASP A 242 -1.12 14.86 19.83
C ASP A 242 0.11 15.50 19.17
N GLN A 243 0.39 15.13 17.92
CA GLN A 243 1.49 15.69 17.12
C GLN A 243 1.09 16.93 16.31
N ASN A 244 -0.16 17.42 16.43
CA ASN A 244 -0.70 18.50 15.59
C ASN A 244 -0.48 18.25 14.08
N LYS A 245 -0.62 17.00 13.63
CA LYS A 245 -0.57 16.65 12.21
C LYS A 245 -1.87 17.09 11.52
N PRO A 246 -1.79 17.68 10.32
CA PRO A 246 -2.98 18.02 9.55
C PRO A 246 -3.66 16.75 9.03
N THR A 247 -4.97 16.61 9.25
CA THR A 247 -5.80 15.48 8.80
C THR A 247 -7.03 15.97 8.06
N PHE A 248 -7.67 15.11 7.25
CA PHE A 248 -8.95 15.46 6.62
C PHE A 248 -10.04 15.73 7.66
N VAL A 249 -10.04 15.05 8.79
CA VAL A 249 -10.99 15.28 9.87
C VAL A 249 -10.77 16.65 10.52
N SER A 250 -9.52 17.05 10.78
CA SER A 250 -9.22 18.37 11.34
C SER A 250 -9.58 19.50 10.38
N LEU A 251 -9.52 19.27 9.08
CA LEU A 251 -9.77 20.28 8.05
C LEU A 251 -11.26 20.40 7.68
N LEU A 252 -11.94 19.27 7.49
CA LEU A 252 -13.31 19.20 6.96
C LEU A 252 -14.37 18.96 8.05
N GLY A 253 -13.97 18.42 9.19
CA GLY A 253 -14.85 17.80 10.19
C GLY A 253 -15.18 16.34 9.86
N LEU A 254 -15.60 15.57 10.86
CA LEU A 254 -15.81 14.14 10.78
C LEU A 254 -16.84 13.74 9.71
N ASP A 255 -18.04 14.34 9.76
CA ASP A 255 -19.14 14.00 8.84
C ASP A 255 -18.77 14.27 7.37
N ALA A 256 -18.09 15.40 7.11
CA ALA A 256 -17.65 15.75 5.77
C ALA A 256 -16.51 14.84 5.27
N ALA A 257 -15.59 14.41 6.15
CA ALA A 257 -14.55 13.47 5.82
C ALA A 257 -15.13 12.08 5.48
N GLN A 258 -16.11 11.60 6.25
CA GLN A 258 -16.81 10.33 5.96
C GLN A 258 -17.54 10.42 4.61
N LYS A 259 -18.28 11.51 4.38
CA LYS A 259 -18.94 11.71 3.07
C LYS A 259 -17.93 11.72 1.93
N TYR A 260 -16.80 12.39 2.13
CA TYR A 260 -15.74 12.48 1.12
C TYR A 260 -15.14 11.09 0.80
N ALA A 261 -14.95 10.21 1.78
CA ALA A 261 -14.54 8.82 1.55
C ALA A 261 -15.55 8.07 0.65
N HIS A 262 -16.85 8.23 0.90
CA HIS A 262 -17.90 7.64 0.05
C HIS A 262 -17.90 8.24 -1.37
N ASP A 263 -17.75 9.55 -1.52
CA ASP A 263 -17.66 10.21 -2.83
C ASP A 263 -16.45 9.67 -3.65
N LEU A 264 -15.32 9.39 -2.99
CA LEU A 264 -14.14 8.79 -3.62
C LEU A 264 -14.37 7.32 -4.03
N ARG A 265 -15.09 6.53 -3.22
CA ARG A 265 -15.52 5.18 -3.60
C ARG A 265 -16.40 5.22 -4.87
N ASP A 266 -17.33 6.14 -4.91
CA ASP A 266 -18.25 6.26 -6.07
C ASP A 266 -17.47 6.71 -7.32
N GLN A 267 -16.44 7.55 -7.18
CA GLN A 267 -15.50 7.88 -8.26
C GLN A 267 -14.72 6.64 -8.74
N ALA A 268 -14.26 5.78 -7.81
CA ALA A 268 -13.59 4.54 -8.15
C ALA A 268 -14.51 3.60 -8.95
N HIS A 269 -15.76 3.42 -8.53
CA HIS A 269 -16.75 2.64 -9.27
C HIS A 269 -17.04 3.24 -10.66
N ALA A 270 -17.18 4.55 -10.76
CA ALA A 270 -17.37 5.22 -12.05
C ALA A 270 -16.17 5.04 -12.99
N ALA A 271 -14.93 5.05 -12.44
CA ALA A 271 -13.74 4.76 -13.21
C ALA A 271 -13.75 3.32 -13.76
N LEU A 272 -14.07 2.32 -12.91
CA LEU A 272 -14.20 0.93 -13.37
C LEU A 272 -15.27 0.76 -14.44
N ALA A 273 -16.41 1.43 -14.32
CA ALA A 273 -17.46 1.39 -15.35
C ALA A 273 -16.96 1.95 -16.71
N ARG A 274 -16.09 2.96 -16.71
CA ARG A 274 -15.48 3.49 -17.94
C ARG A 274 -14.38 2.61 -18.53
N SER A 275 -13.80 1.68 -17.76
CA SER A 275 -12.71 0.84 -18.23
C SER A 275 -13.10 -0.17 -19.31
N GLY A 276 -14.38 -0.50 -19.42
CA GLY A 276 -14.87 -1.55 -20.33
C GLY A 276 -14.45 -2.97 -19.94
N LEU A 277 -13.79 -3.17 -18.80
CA LEU A 277 -13.27 -4.45 -18.35
C LEU A 277 -14.41 -5.32 -17.76
N GLY A 278 -14.63 -6.50 -18.33
CA GLY A 278 -15.70 -7.41 -17.88
C GLY A 278 -15.41 -8.12 -16.53
N GLN A 279 -14.17 -8.12 -16.05
CA GLN A 279 -13.73 -8.84 -14.85
C GLN A 279 -13.24 -7.89 -13.74
N ALA A 280 -13.80 -6.70 -13.59
CA ALA A 280 -13.39 -5.70 -12.59
C ALA A 280 -14.11 -5.87 -11.22
N ALA A 281 -14.85 -6.94 -11.00
CA ALA A 281 -15.67 -7.12 -9.80
C ALA A 281 -14.84 -7.15 -8.50
N TYR A 282 -13.63 -7.72 -8.49
CA TYR A 282 -12.79 -7.73 -7.31
C TYR A 282 -12.24 -6.34 -6.98
N LEU A 283 -11.89 -5.52 -7.98
CA LEU A 283 -11.53 -4.13 -7.78
C LEU A 283 -12.68 -3.32 -7.18
N ALA A 284 -13.92 -3.53 -7.66
CA ALA A 284 -15.09 -2.88 -7.10
C ALA A 284 -15.29 -3.23 -5.61
N CYS A 285 -15.22 -4.52 -5.26
CA CYS A 285 -15.31 -4.96 -3.85
C CYS A 285 -14.15 -4.47 -2.98
N LEU A 286 -12.96 -4.32 -3.54
CA LEU A 286 -11.82 -3.74 -2.79
C LEU A 286 -12.05 -2.25 -2.49
N ALA A 287 -12.65 -1.48 -3.41
CA ALA A 287 -13.02 -0.09 -3.16
C ALA A 287 -14.06 0.02 -2.02
N ASP A 288 -15.10 -0.83 -2.04
CA ASP A 288 -16.10 -0.90 -0.97
C ASP A 288 -15.43 -1.25 0.37
N LYS A 289 -14.62 -2.32 0.40
CA LYS A 289 -13.92 -2.77 1.61
C LYS A 289 -12.98 -1.72 2.20
N ILE A 290 -12.36 -0.87 1.39
CA ILE A 290 -11.49 0.21 1.85
C ILE A 290 -12.28 1.27 2.61
N VAL A 291 -13.47 1.63 2.11
CA VAL A 291 -14.30 2.67 2.71
C VAL A 291 -15.14 2.17 3.88
N GLU A 292 -15.56 0.91 3.84
CA GLU A 292 -16.42 0.28 4.85
C GLU A 292 -15.63 -0.46 5.95
N ARG A 293 -14.30 -0.33 5.99
CA ARG A 293 -13.48 -0.98 7.02
C ARG A 293 -13.67 -0.34 8.40
N ASP A 294 -13.68 -1.18 9.42
CA ASP A 294 -13.79 -0.78 10.83
C ASP A 294 -12.42 -0.70 11.53
N ASN A 295 -11.32 -1.06 10.85
CA ASN A 295 -9.97 -1.08 11.39
C ASN A 295 -8.90 -1.05 10.30
#